data_b73b07a9875d9c61622c9a2a73c95f22
#
_entry.id   b73b07a9875d9c61622c9a2a73c95f22
#
_cell.length_a   1.000
_cell.length_b   1.000
_cell.length_c   1.000
_cell.angle_alpha   90.00
_cell.angle_beta   90.00
_cell.angle_gamma   90.00
#
_symmetry.space_group_name_H-M   'P 1'
#
loop_
_entity.id
_entity.type
_entity.pdbx_description
1 polymer ?
#
loop_
_entity_poly.entity_id
_entity_poly.type
_entity_poly.pdbx_seq_one_letter_code
_entity_poly.pdbx_strand_id
1 'polypeptide(L)'
;MSEGVSRISISIQPDLLRKFDEALKRLGYKERSKAVQTAMQSFITESKWLCDKQGRGIGAIVMVYDSTIRQIGDVLTEIQHKYRGIAETMIHMHLDEKNCLQIIPVRGYTAEVKSLAEALMTTEGVKEVKLSIVTP
;
A
#
# COMPACT_ATOMS: atom_id res chain seq x y z
N MET A 1 -28.24 -9.21 13.10
CA MET A 1 -27.47 -8.62 11.97
C MET A 1 -28.45 -8.22 10.89
N SER A 2 -28.43 -6.98 10.49
CA SER A 2 -29.27 -6.55 9.37
C SER A 2 -28.59 -6.96 8.07
N GLU A 3 -29.08 -7.98 7.45
CA GLU A 3 -28.74 -8.33 6.08
C GLU A 3 -29.52 -7.43 5.13
N GLY A 4 -29.23 -6.15 5.13
CA GLY A 4 -29.93 -5.19 4.30
C GLY A 4 -28.99 -4.26 3.59
N VAL A 5 -29.50 -3.63 2.53
CA VAL A 5 -28.78 -2.61 1.78
C VAL A 5 -29.29 -1.25 2.23
N SER A 6 -28.41 -0.37 2.67
CA SER A 6 -28.73 1.03 2.93
C SER A 6 -28.52 1.85 1.66
N ARG A 7 -29.49 2.72 1.35
CA ARG A 7 -29.39 3.64 0.23
C ARG A 7 -28.94 5.00 0.73
N ILE A 8 -27.95 5.59 0.04
CA ILE A 8 -27.46 6.93 0.34
C ILE A 8 -27.57 7.80 -0.90
N SER A 9 -27.65 9.10 -0.67
CA SER A 9 -27.63 10.10 -1.74
C SER A 9 -26.44 11.02 -1.51
N ILE A 10 -25.68 11.29 -2.58
CA ILE A 10 -24.45 12.08 -2.52
C ILE A 10 -24.43 13.09 -3.66
N SER A 11 -24.03 14.32 -3.37
CA SER A 11 -23.75 15.32 -4.39
C SER A 11 -22.29 15.20 -4.83
N ILE A 12 -22.06 15.03 -6.11
CA ILE A 12 -20.72 14.84 -6.68
C ILE A 12 -20.51 15.88 -7.79
N GLN A 13 -19.33 16.44 -7.86
CA GLN A 13 -18.96 17.34 -8.96
C GLN A 13 -19.01 16.57 -10.29
N PRO A 14 -19.60 17.18 -11.36
CA PRO A 14 -19.78 16.48 -12.63
C PRO A 14 -18.49 15.92 -13.24
N ASP A 15 -17.40 16.65 -13.17
CA ASP A 15 -16.10 16.20 -13.71
C ASP A 15 -15.57 14.96 -12.97
N LEU A 16 -15.71 14.94 -11.65
CA LEU A 16 -15.31 13.77 -10.83
C LEU A 16 -16.16 12.55 -11.18
N LEU A 17 -17.47 12.72 -11.32
CA LEU A 17 -18.35 11.63 -11.69
C LEU A 17 -18.01 11.07 -13.07
N ARG A 18 -17.73 11.95 -14.05
CA ARG A 18 -17.31 11.53 -15.39
C ARG A 18 -16.04 10.70 -15.35
N LYS A 19 -15.02 11.15 -14.62
CA LYS A 19 -13.76 10.43 -14.46
C LYS A 19 -13.97 9.07 -13.76
N PHE A 20 -14.85 9.03 -12.77
CA PHE A 20 -15.22 7.81 -12.08
C PHE A 20 -15.88 6.81 -13.03
N ASP A 21 -16.86 7.24 -13.82
CA ASP A 21 -17.55 6.39 -14.79
C ASP A 21 -16.59 5.83 -15.86
N GLU A 22 -15.66 6.66 -16.33
CA GLU A 22 -14.63 6.22 -17.28
C GLU A 22 -13.71 5.13 -16.66
N ALA A 23 -13.28 5.32 -15.41
CA ALA A 23 -12.47 4.34 -14.68
C ALA A 23 -13.24 3.04 -14.45
N LEU A 24 -14.52 3.13 -14.13
CA LEU A 24 -15.44 2.00 -13.98
C LEU A 24 -15.43 1.10 -15.21
N LYS A 25 -15.61 1.69 -16.38
CA LYS A 25 -15.61 0.97 -17.66
C LYS A 25 -14.29 0.27 -17.94
N ARG A 26 -13.18 0.96 -17.69
CA ARG A 26 -11.83 0.42 -17.90
C ARG A 26 -11.55 -0.79 -17.00
N LEU A 27 -12.06 -0.76 -15.77
CA LEU A 27 -11.87 -1.83 -14.79
C LEU A 27 -12.90 -2.96 -14.92
N GLY A 28 -13.85 -2.83 -15.84
CA GLY A 28 -14.86 -3.88 -16.08
C GLY A 28 -16.00 -3.93 -15.07
N TYR A 29 -16.20 -2.87 -14.29
CA TYR A 29 -17.37 -2.79 -13.41
C TYR A 29 -18.63 -2.52 -14.22
N LYS A 30 -19.69 -3.26 -13.92
CA LYS A 30 -20.99 -3.10 -14.57
C LYS A 30 -21.90 -2.11 -13.85
N GLU A 31 -21.65 -1.90 -12.55
CA GLU A 31 -22.52 -1.08 -11.69
C GLU A 31 -21.69 -0.10 -10.85
N ARG A 32 -22.19 1.15 -10.76
CA ARG A 32 -21.60 2.18 -9.89
C ARG A 32 -21.57 1.73 -8.43
N SER A 33 -22.66 1.10 -7.98
CA SER A 33 -22.84 0.67 -6.58
C SER A 33 -21.68 -0.18 -6.09
N LYS A 34 -21.27 -1.17 -6.86
CA LYS A 34 -20.17 -2.06 -6.50
C LYS A 34 -18.82 -1.33 -6.46
N ALA A 35 -18.57 -0.46 -7.43
CA ALA A 35 -17.34 0.33 -7.47
C ALA A 35 -17.27 1.32 -6.31
N VAL A 36 -18.38 1.95 -5.94
CA VAL A 36 -18.46 2.83 -4.78
C VAL A 36 -18.19 2.07 -3.49
N GLN A 37 -18.75 0.88 -3.33
CA GLN A 37 -18.49 0.03 -2.17
C GLN A 37 -17.00 -0.36 -2.07
N THR A 38 -16.38 -0.69 -3.20
CA THR A 38 -14.94 -0.97 -3.26
C THR A 38 -14.11 0.25 -2.88
N ALA A 39 -14.47 1.43 -3.37
CA ALA A 39 -13.83 2.68 -3.02
C ALA A 39 -13.97 3.01 -1.53
N MET A 40 -15.16 2.81 -0.98
CA MET A 40 -15.42 2.99 0.46
C MET A 40 -14.58 2.04 1.31
N GLN A 41 -14.47 0.78 0.91
CA GLN A 41 -13.63 -0.18 1.63
C GLN A 41 -12.15 0.22 1.61
N SER A 42 -11.65 0.68 0.46
CA SER A 42 -10.28 1.19 0.34
C SER A 42 -10.06 2.41 1.22
N PHE A 43 -11.00 3.33 1.25
CA PHE A 43 -10.95 4.51 2.11
C PHE A 43 -10.92 4.14 3.60
N ILE A 44 -11.74 3.19 4.02
CA ILE A 44 -11.78 2.71 5.40
C ILE A 44 -10.45 2.07 5.78
N THR A 45 -9.89 1.23 4.92
CA THR A 45 -8.61 0.57 5.15
C THR A 45 -7.48 1.58 5.28
N GLU A 46 -7.43 2.57 4.39
CA GLU A 46 -6.46 3.67 4.44
C GLU A 46 -6.62 4.52 5.70
N SER A 47 -7.86 4.81 6.08
CA SER A 47 -8.18 5.56 7.30
C SER A 47 -7.66 4.85 8.56
N LYS A 48 -7.85 3.55 8.66
CA LYS A 48 -7.28 2.76 9.77
C LYS A 48 -5.76 2.86 9.81
N TRP A 49 -5.13 2.77 8.66
CA TRP A 49 -3.69 2.92 8.53
C TRP A 49 -3.20 4.27 9.02
N LEU A 50 -3.90 5.36 8.67
CA LEU A 50 -3.52 6.72 9.03
C LEU A 50 -3.81 7.06 10.50
N CYS A 51 -4.88 6.53 11.07
CA CYS A 51 -5.43 6.98 12.35
C CYS A 51 -5.20 6.01 13.50
N ASP A 52 -5.09 4.71 13.26
CA ASP A 52 -4.95 3.71 14.31
C ASP A 52 -3.49 3.32 14.52
N LYS A 53 -2.80 4.06 15.36
CA LYS A 53 -1.39 3.80 15.70
C LYS A 53 -1.19 2.53 16.53
N GLN A 54 -2.24 2.02 17.15
CA GLN A 54 -2.20 0.82 18.00
C GLN A 54 -2.77 -0.42 17.32
N GLY A 55 -3.39 -0.24 16.15
CA GLY A 55 -3.91 -1.33 15.36
C GLY A 55 -2.80 -2.19 14.76
N ARG A 56 -3.16 -3.43 14.44
CA ARG A 56 -2.27 -4.36 13.73
C ARG A 56 -2.67 -4.40 12.26
N GLY A 57 -1.66 -4.41 11.39
CA GLY A 57 -1.85 -4.48 9.96
C GLY A 57 -1.11 -5.65 9.34
N ILE A 58 -1.65 -6.11 8.23
CA ILE A 58 -1.04 -7.09 7.34
C ILE A 58 -0.96 -6.42 5.97
N GLY A 59 0.17 -6.54 5.30
CA GLY A 59 0.31 -5.92 3.99
C GLY A 59 1.61 -6.26 3.32
N ALA A 60 1.96 -5.44 2.35
CA ALA A 60 3.23 -5.55 1.65
C ALA A 60 3.79 -4.17 1.32
N ILE A 61 5.09 -4.06 1.42
CA ILE A 61 5.85 -2.94 0.89
C ILE A 61 6.41 -3.37 -0.46
N VAL A 62 6.16 -2.56 -1.48
CA VAL A 62 6.75 -2.72 -2.81
C VAL A 62 7.69 -1.55 -3.02
N MET A 63 8.95 -1.82 -3.29
CA MET A 63 9.92 -0.74 -3.55
C MET A 63 10.81 -1.04 -4.74
N VAL A 64 11.26 0.03 -5.38
CA VAL A 64 12.26 0.01 -6.43
C VAL A 64 13.46 0.81 -5.96
N TYR A 65 14.65 0.26 -6.13
CA TYR A 65 15.88 0.93 -5.75
C TYR A 65 16.98 0.73 -6.80
N ASP A 66 17.94 1.63 -6.77
CA ASP A 66 19.11 1.59 -7.63
C ASP A 66 20.19 0.70 -7.00
N SER A 67 20.37 -0.49 -7.55
CA SER A 67 21.33 -1.46 -7.03
C SER A 67 22.81 -1.07 -7.26
N THR A 68 23.06 -0.05 -8.08
CA THR A 68 24.42 0.43 -8.35
C THR A 68 24.93 1.39 -7.29
N ILE A 69 24.05 1.92 -6.44
CA ILE A 69 24.44 2.78 -5.33
C ILE A 69 25.26 1.97 -4.33
N ARG A 70 26.43 2.51 -4.00
CA ARG A 70 27.37 1.84 -3.10
C ARG A 70 26.74 1.57 -1.73
N GLN A 71 26.87 0.35 -1.25
CA GLN A 71 26.42 -0.11 0.07
C GLN A 71 24.89 -0.13 0.24
N ILE A 72 24.09 0.09 -0.80
CA ILE A 72 22.64 0.09 -0.66
C ILE A 72 22.11 -1.25 -0.13
N GLY A 73 22.68 -2.35 -0.59
CA GLY A 73 22.30 -3.68 -0.10
C GLY A 73 22.50 -3.84 1.40
N ASP A 74 23.60 -3.35 1.92
CA ASP A 74 23.92 -3.40 3.35
C ASP A 74 22.96 -2.53 4.15
N VAL A 75 22.69 -1.31 3.70
CA VAL A 75 21.77 -0.39 4.35
C VAL A 75 20.35 -0.99 4.42
N LEU A 76 19.86 -1.53 3.31
CA LEU A 76 18.54 -2.16 3.26
C LEU A 76 18.47 -3.40 4.16
N THR A 77 19.54 -4.18 4.23
CA THR A 77 19.64 -5.34 5.13
C THR A 77 19.61 -4.91 6.59
N GLU A 78 20.33 -3.86 6.96
CA GLU A 78 20.30 -3.32 8.32
C GLU A 78 18.91 -2.82 8.72
N ILE A 79 18.22 -2.11 7.85
CA ILE A 79 16.85 -1.65 8.10
C ILE A 79 15.92 -2.83 8.33
N GLN A 80 15.98 -3.85 7.49
CA GLN A 80 15.16 -5.05 7.63
C GLN A 80 15.48 -5.83 8.91
N HIS A 81 16.75 -5.89 9.30
CA HIS A 81 17.17 -6.48 10.56
C HIS A 81 16.58 -5.78 11.78
N LYS A 82 16.54 -4.45 11.74
CA LYS A 82 15.93 -3.64 12.80
C LYS A 82 14.43 -3.92 12.95
N TYR A 83 13.75 -4.27 11.87
CA TYR A 83 12.31 -4.55 11.86
C TYR A 83 12.00 -6.05 11.67
N ARG A 84 12.86 -6.92 12.19
CA ARG A 84 12.77 -8.38 12.00
C ARG A 84 11.41 -8.97 12.36
N GLY A 85 10.78 -8.56 13.43
CA GLY A 85 9.46 -9.07 13.82
C GLY A 85 8.30 -8.67 12.91
N ILE A 86 8.54 -7.75 11.96
CA ILE A 86 7.54 -7.17 11.07
C ILE A 86 7.77 -7.61 9.64
N ALA A 87 9.02 -7.69 9.20
CA ALA A 87 9.43 -8.00 7.83
C ALA A 87 10.41 -9.19 7.85
N GLU A 88 9.88 -10.39 7.89
CA GLU A 88 10.68 -11.62 8.01
C GLU A 88 11.13 -12.17 6.65
N THR A 89 10.41 -11.89 5.60
CA THR A 89 10.64 -12.38 4.24
C THR A 89 10.73 -11.25 3.25
N MET A 90 11.39 -11.50 2.13
CA MET A 90 11.36 -10.59 1.01
C MET A 90 11.47 -11.35 -0.32
N ILE A 91 10.91 -10.77 -1.35
CA ILE A 91 11.06 -11.21 -2.73
C ILE A 91 11.87 -10.15 -3.45
N HIS A 92 12.91 -10.56 -4.16
CA HIS A 92 13.82 -9.69 -4.87
C HIS A 92 13.81 -10.04 -6.36
N MET A 93 13.72 -9.03 -7.20
CA MET A 93 13.73 -9.18 -8.65
C MET A 93 14.60 -8.11 -9.29
N HIS A 94 15.53 -8.51 -10.13
CA HIS A 94 16.26 -7.59 -11.00
C HIS A 94 15.37 -7.16 -12.14
N LEU A 95 15.18 -5.84 -12.31
CA LEU A 95 14.40 -5.29 -13.41
C LEU A 95 15.26 -5.02 -14.63
N ASP A 96 16.45 -4.51 -14.40
CA ASP A 96 17.48 -4.21 -15.38
C ASP A 96 18.85 -4.15 -14.69
N GLU A 97 19.88 -3.70 -15.37
CA GLU A 97 21.23 -3.62 -14.81
C GLU A 97 21.36 -2.67 -13.61
N LYS A 98 20.42 -1.75 -13.46
CA LYS A 98 20.46 -0.71 -12.44
C LYS A 98 19.36 -0.87 -11.39
N ASN A 99 18.18 -1.27 -11.79
CA ASN A 99 16.99 -1.25 -10.94
C ASN A 99 16.64 -2.61 -10.40
N CYS A 100 16.30 -2.66 -9.12
CA CYS A 100 15.77 -3.84 -8.43
C CYS A 100 14.43 -3.55 -7.80
N LEU A 101 13.55 -4.53 -7.84
CA LEU A 101 12.28 -4.54 -7.14
C LEU A 101 12.40 -5.41 -5.90
N GLN A 102 11.93 -4.93 -4.77
CA GLN A 102 11.69 -5.77 -3.59
C GLN A 102 10.24 -5.71 -3.18
N ILE A 103 9.72 -6.86 -2.79
CA ILE A 103 8.40 -6.99 -2.17
C ILE A 103 8.62 -7.56 -0.78
N ILE A 104 8.18 -6.82 0.22
CA ILE A 104 8.38 -7.16 1.63
C ILE A 104 7.01 -7.36 2.27
N PRO A 105 6.56 -8.59 2.47
CA PRO A 105 5.38 -8.84 3.27
C PRO A 105 5.59 -8.33 4.70
N VAL A 106 4.61 -7.63 5.25
CA VAL A 106 4.69 -7.05 6.59
C VAL A 106 3.48 -7.42 7.43
N ARG A 107 3.75 -7.59 8.72
CA ARG A 107 2.74 -7.91 9.72
C ARG A 107 3.16 -7.33 11.06
N GLY A 108 2.33 -6.53 11.66
CA GLY A 108 2.66 -5.94 12.96
C GLY A 108 1.80 -4.73 13.30
N TYR A 109 2.25 -3.99 14.29
CA TYR A 109 1.59 -2.73 14.64
C TYR A 109 1.74 -1.72 13.51
N THR A 110 0.66 -1.05 13.21
CA THR A 110 0.57 -0.06 12.12
C THR A 110 1.67 0.99 12.22
N ALA A 111 1.94 1.49 13.43
CA ALA A 111 2.99 2.48 13.66
C ALA A 111 4.39 1.96 13.29
N GLU A 112 4.68 0.70 13.58
CA GLU A 112 5.98 0.09 13.26
C GLU A 112 6.12 -0.20 11.77
N VAL A 113 5.06 -0.68 11.13
CA VAL A 113 5.04 -0.91 9.68
C VAL A 113 5.24 0.41 8.94
N LYS A 114 4.58 1.47 9.40
CA LYS A 114 4.74 2.82 8.85
C LYS A 114 6.17 3.34 9.04
N SER A 115 6.74 3.12 10.21
CA SER A 115 8.13 3.50 10.51
C SER A 115 9.11 2.79 9.58
N LEU A 116 8.91 1.51 9.30
CA LEU A 116 9.71 0.76 8.33
C LEU A 116 9.59 1.37 6.92
N ALA A 117 8.39 1.66 6.46
CA ALA A 117 8.18 2.26 5.15
C ALA A 117 8.87 3.63 5.04
N GLU A 118 8.79 4.46 6.07
CA GLU A 118 9.46 5.76 6.13
C GLU A 118 10.99 5.62 6.10
N ALA A 119 11.54 4.66 6.84
CA ALA A 119 12.98 4.39 6.82
C ALA A 119 13.46 3.98 5.42
N LEU A 120 12.69 3.18 4.71
CA LEU A 120 13.00 2.80 3.33
C LEU A 120 12.89 3.98 2.37
N MET A 121 11.84 4.80 2.49
CA MET A 121 11.65 5.99 1.65
C MET A 121 12.79 7.00 1.76
N THR A 122 13.38 7.14 2.92
CA THR A 122 14.46 8.10 3.18
C THR A 122 15.85 7.56 2.86
N THR A 123 15.97 6.33 2.43
CA THR A 123 17.25 5.72 2.05
C THR A 123 17.69 6.19 0.68
N GLU A 124 18.92 6.69 0.59
CA GLU A 124 19.52 7.09 -0.69
C GLU A 124 19.54 5.91 -1.67
N GLY A 125 19.09 6.13 -2.90
CA GLY A 125 19.01 5.11 -3.94
C GLY A 125 17.67 4.40 -4.03
N VAL A 126 16.81 4.52 -3.02
CA VAL A 126 15.42 4.05 -3.09
C VAL A 126 14.61 5.06 -3.91
N LYS A 127 14.03 4.60 -5.00
CA LYS A 127 13.30 5.45 -5.97
C LYS A 127 11.83 5.58 -5.65
N GLU A 128 11.21 4.50 -5.22
CA GLU A 128 9.78 4.46 -4.94
C GLU A 128 9.48 3.42 -3.88
N VAL A 129 8.58 3.76 -2.97
CA VAL A 129 8.06 2.86 -1.94
C VAL A 129 6.54 2.97 -1.93
N LYS A 130 5.88 1.85 -2.10
CA LYS A 130 4.43 1.72 -1.97
C LYS A 130 4.12 0.75 -0.84
N LEU A 131 3.25 1.17 0.05
CA LEU A 131 2.74 0.34 1.13
C LEU A 131 1.27 0.05 0.88
N SER A 132 0.93 -1.22 0.83
CA SER A 132 -0.45 -1.66 0.71
C SER A 132 -0.84 -2.46 1.95
N ILE A 133 -1.86 -2.01 2.65
CA ILE A 133 -2.40 -2.66 3.83
C ILE A 133 -3.73 -3.32 3.48
N VAL A 134 -3.89 -4.54 3.95
CA VAL A 134 -5.15 -5.27 3.83
C VAL A 134 -5.70 -5.57 5.22
N THR A 135 -7.00 -5.58 5.33
CA THR A 135 -7.70 -5.99 6.54
C THR A 135 -8.33 -7.35 6.31
N PRO A 136 -7.96 -8.33 7.13
CA PRO A 136 -8.59 -9.64 7.02
C PRO A 136 -10.08 -9.62 7.35
#